data_f0febf62722d351866a9c488dcbbe588
#
_entry.id   f0febf62722d351866a9c488dcbbe588
#
_cell.length_a   1.000
_cell.length_b   1.000
_cell.length_c   1.000
_cell.angle_alpha   90.00
_cell.angle_beta   90.00
_cell.angle_gamma   90.00
#
_symmetry.space_group_name_H-M   'P 1'
#
loop_
_entity.id
_entity.type
_entity.pdbx_description
1 polymer ?
#
loop_
_entity_poly.entity_id
_entity_poly.type
_entity_poly.pdbx_seq_one_letter_code
_entity_poly.pdbx_strand_id
1 'polypeptide(L)'
;FLTPFKVKRIKTTLDDYRYTSDDTIVDGEIEEGKLYEEKDFNKTIEIVERETKRVKIFLDEAKQNEKAIIFCANQAHAALIRDLVNQNAKSKDPFYCVRVTANDGEEGERLLREFQDNEKTLPTILTTSQKLSTGVDARNIRNIVLLRPVNSMIEFKQIVGRGTRLFDGKEFFTIYDFVDAYKHFSDPEWDGEPLEEEPCKKCGQNPCECEYVPPKPCPVCSERPCVCEKQPPQSCEKCGQRPCVCKKKVKIKLKNGKEREIKHMISTSFWSAEGKPISAEEFLNNL
;
A
#
# COMPACT_ATOMS: atom_id res chain seq x y z
N PHE A 1 -8.44 -2.63 -24.28
CA PHE A 1 -6.98 -2.80 -24.23
C PHE A 1 -6.46 -2.31 -22.89
N LEU A 2 -5.49 -3.01 -22.30
CA LEU A 2 -4.85 -2.70 -21.04
C LEU A 2 -3.37 -2.36 -21.29
N THR A 3 -2.73 -1.67 -20.35
CA THR A 3 -1.33 -1.30 -20.43
C THR A 3 -0.44 -2.44 -19.91
N PRO A 4 0.60 -2.89 -20.63
CA PRO A 4 1.57 -3.88 -20.13
C PRO A 4 2.38 -3.31 -18.97
N PHE A 5 3.09 -4.17 -18.21
CA PHE A 5 3.79 -3.73 -17.01
C PHE A 5 5.09 -4.47 -16.72
N LYS A 6 5.93 -3.81 -15.93
CA LYS A 6 7.16 -4.36 -15.35
C LYS A 6 6.96 -4.59 -13.86
N VAL A 7 7.52 -5.66 -13.33
CA VAL A 7 7.59 -5.90 -11.89
C VAL A 7 9.06 -5.86 -11.46
N LYS A 8 9.42 -4.88 -10.66
CA LYS A 8 10.73 -4.77 -10.03
C LYS A 8 10.61 -5.35 -8.61
N ARG A 9 11.11 -6.56 -8.42
CA ARG A 9 11.18 -7.22 -7.12
C ARG A 9 12.40 -6.70 -6.38
N ILE A 10 12.19 -6.14 -5.21
CA ILE A 10 13.25 -5.49 -4.44
C ILE A 10 13.39 -6.22 -3.10
N LYS A 11 14.57 -6.82 -2.92
CA LYS A 11 14.96 -7.47 -1.68
C LYS A 11 16.00 -6.65 -0.96
N THR A 12 15.89 -6.58 0.35
CA THR A 12 16.84 -5.89 1.21
C THR A 12 17.35 -6.82 2.30
N THR A 13 18.50 -6.48 2.89
CA THR A 13 19.03 -7.20 4.05
C THR A 13 18.22 -6.98 5.33
N LEU A 14 17.13 -6.18 5.26
CA LEU A 14 16.16 -5.92 6.34
C LEU A 14 14.72 -6.35 5.96
N ASP A 15 14.57 -7.36 5.11
CA ASP A 15 13.24 -7.94 4.85
C ASP A 15 12.75 -8.77 6.04
N ASP A 16 13.68 -9.24 6.87
CA ASP A 16 13.44 -9.72 8.22
C ASP A 16 14.36 -9.00 9.22
N TYR A 17 14.04 -9.06 10.49
CA TYR A 17 14.82 -8.42 11.54
C TYR A 17 14.80 -9.22 12.82
N ARG A 18 15.99 -9.43 13.39
CA ARG A 18 16.19 -9.92 14.75
C ARG A 18 16.94 -8.86 15.56
N TYR A 19 16.40 -8.53 16.71
CA TYR A 19 17.04 -7.54 17.58
C TYR A 19 18.45 -7.99 17.98
N THR A 20 19.37 -7.04 17.96
CA THR A 20 20.72 -7.19 18.50
C THR A 20 20.99 -6.09 19.50
N SER A 21 21.80 -6.36 20.52
CA SER A 21 22.14 -5.39 21.57
C SER A 21 22.84 -4.12 21.06
N ASP A 22 23.27 -4.12 19.81
CA ASP A 22 23.85 -2.95 19.14
C ASP A 22 22.80 -1.91 18.75
N ASP A 23 21.56 -2.33 18.53
CA ASP A 23 20.47 -1.45 18.13
C ASP A 23 19.78 -0.85 19.37
N THR A 24 19.18 0.32 19.22
CA THR A 24 18.55 1.04 20.32
C THR A 24 17.04 0.88 20.29
N ILE A 25 16.44 0.43 21.38
CA ILE A 25 14.98 0.46 21.58
C ILE A 25 14.60 1.90 21.92
N VAL A 26 13.84 2.54 21.04
CA VAL A 26 13.34 3.92 21.22
C VAL A 26 12.04 3.95 22.01
N ASP A 27 11.17 2.98 21.77
CA ASP A 27 9.86 2.83 22.44
C ASP A 27 9.42 1.37 22.44
N GLY A 28 8.66 0.97 23.45
CA GLY A 28 8.11 -0.39 23.58
C GLY A 28 9.08 -1.41 24.17
N GLU A 29 8.67 -2.66 24.19
CA GLU A 29 9.43 -3.79 24.70
C GLU A 29 9.68 -4.81 23.60
N ILE A 30 10.93 -5.25 23.45
CA ILE A 30 11.33 -6.24 22.46
C ILE A 30 11.19 -7.66 23.02
N GLU A 31 10.81 -8.61 22.18
CA GLU A 31 10.89 -10.03 22.49
C GLU A 31 12.26 -10.55 22.03
N GLU A 32 13.14 -10.88 22.98
CA GLU A 32 14.48 -11.37 22.66
C GLU A 32 14.43 -12.63 21.80
N GLY A 33 15.30 -12.71 20.79
CA GLY A 33 15.39 -13.84 19.88
C GLY A 33 14.28 -13.94 18.84
N LYS A 34 13.23 -13.12 18.91
CA LYS A 34 12.14 -13.12 17.94
C LYS A 34 12.62 -12.63 16.58
N LEU A 35 12.22 -13.36 15.53
CA LEU A 35 12.35 -12.91 14.14
C LEU A 35 11.10 -12.13 13.79
N TYR A 36 11.28 -10.86 13.39
CA TYR A 36 10.23 -10.02 12.84
C TYR A 36 10.26 -10.12 11.31
N GLU A 37 9.13 -10.46 10.73
CA GLU A 37 8.97 -10.65 9.28
C GLU A 37 8.14 -9.51 8.68
N GLU A 38 7.96 -9.49 7.36
CA GLU A 38 7.22 -8.45 6.62
C GLU A 38 5.84 -8.14 7.22
N LYS A 39 5.12 -9.15 7.73
CA LYS A 39 3.81 -8.99 8.37
C LYS A 39 3.84 -8.20 9.68
N ASP A 40 5.00 -8.12 10.35
CA ASP A 40 5.20 -7.48 11.64
C ASP A 40 5.59 -6.01 11.49
N PHE A 41 6.29 -5.66 10.39
CA PHE A 41 6.75 -4.29 10.18
C PHE A 41 5.60 -3.31 10.07
N ASN A 42 5.79 -2.14 10.69
CA ASN A 42 4.83 -1.05 10.78
C ASN A 42 3.52 -1.39 11.53
N LYS A 43 3.40 -2.61 12.06
CA LYS A 43 2.31 -3.06 12.94
C LYS A 43 2.79 -3.27 14.37
N THR A 44 3.75 -4.16 14.58
CA THR A 44 4.31 -4.50 15.90
C THR A 44 5.71 -3.93 16.10
N ILE A 45 6.48 -3.75 15.02
CA ILE A 45 7.82 -3.16 15.02
C ILE A 45 7.92 -2.06 13.96
N GLU A 46 8.69 -1.02 14.24
CA GLU A 46 8.99 0.09 13.31
C GLU A 46 10.49 0.35 13.30
N ILE A 47 11.07 0.39 12.10
CA ILE A 47 12.46 0.74 11.84
C ILE A 47 12.47 1.78 10.73
N VAL A 48 12.67 3.06 11.10
CA VAL A 48 12.58 4.18 10.16
C VAL A 48 13.64 4.10 9.07
N GLU A 49 14.84 3.62 9.41
CA GLU A 49 15.95 3.47 8.45
C GLU A 49 15.62 2.47 7.34
N ARG A 50 14.86 1.41 7.66
CA ARG A 50 14.35 0.44 6.67
C ARG A 50 13.43 1.13 5.66
N GLU A 51 12.47 1.88 6.14
CA GLU A 51 11.52 2.59 5.28
C GLU A 51 12.22 3.71 4.47
N THR A 52 13.17 4.40 5.09
CA THR A 52 14.00 5.41 4.40
C THR A 52 14.78 4.78 3.23
N LYS A 53 15.35 3.59 3.44
CA LYS A 53 16.07 2.87 2.37
C LYS A 53 15.13 2.47 1.23
N ARG A 54 13.94 1.95 1.55
CA ARG A 54 12.93 1.57 0.54
C ARG A 54 12.48 2.78 -0.28
N VAL A 55 12.22 3.91 0.38
CA VAL A 55 11.87 5.17 -0.30
C VAL A 55 13.00 5.64 -1.22
N LYS A 56 14.26 5.61 -0.76
CA LYS A 56 15.40 6.00 -1.59
C LYS A 56 15.55 5.11 -2.83
N ILE A 57 15.45 3.78 -2.66
CA ILE A 57 15.50 2.85 -3.79
C ILE A 57 14.40 3.18 -4.82
N PHE A 58 13.16 3.41 -4.35
CA PHE A 58 12.06 3.80 -5.23
C PHE A 58 12.34 5.10 -5.98
N LEU A 59 12.79 6.16 -5.28
CA LEU A 59 13.07 7.45 -5.88
C LEU A 59 14.26 7.45 -6.85
N ASP A 60 15.22 6.54 -6.65
CA ASP A 60 16.37 6.35 -7.55
C ASP A 60 15.98 5.58 -8.82
N GLU A 61 15.05 4.63 -8.71
CA GLU A 61 14.61 3.75 -9.79
C GLU A 61 13.47 4.35 -10.64
N ALA A 62 12.63 5.22 -10.06
CA ALA A 62 11.47 5.81 -10.72
C ALA A 62 11.80 7.18 -11.33
N LYS A 63 11.10 7.51 -12.43
CA LYS A 63 11.07 8.89 -12.91
C LYS A 63 10.20 9.72 -11.96
N GLN A 64 10.83 10.64 -11.22
CA GLN A 64 10.17 11.37 -10.14
C GLN A 64 9.08 12.37 -10.59
N ASN A 65 8.91 12.58 -11.89
CA ASN A 65 7.82 13.37 -12.46
C ASN A 65 6.60 12.51 -12.90
N GLU A 66 6.67 11.21 -12.73
CA GLU A 66 5.59 10.27 -13.07
C GLU A 66 4.69 10.00 -11.87
N LYS A 67 3.37 9.96 -12.09
CA LYS A 67 2.40 9.67 -11.02
C LYS A 67 2.61 8.29 -10.42
N ALA A 68 2.58 8.21 -9.08
CA ALA A 68 2.77 6.99 -8.32
C ALA A 68 1.75 6.83 -7.18
N ILE A 69 1.37 5.58 -6.89
CA ILE A 69 0.64 5.22 -5.67
C ILE A 69 1.49 4.30 -4.82
N ILE A 70 1.62 4.59 -3.53
CA ILE A 70 2.35 3.80 -2.54
C ILE A 70 1.37 3.20 -1.54
N PHE A 71 1.30 1.87 -1.49
CA PHE A 71 0.45 1.13 -0.57
C PHE A 71 1.19 0.81 0.73
N CYS A 72 0.68 1.34 1.84
CA CYS A 72 1.30 1.28 3.17
C CYS A 72 0.50 0.39 4.13
N ALA A 73 1.14 -0.12 5.19
CA ALA A 73 0.55 -1.07 6.14
C ALA A 73 -0.63 -0.48 6.94
N ASN A 74 -0.56 0.81 7.27
CA ASN A 74 -1.58 1.55 8.00
C ASN A 74 -1.42 3.07 7.79
N GLN A 75 -2.29 3.86 8.40
CA GLN A 75 -2.30 5.33 8.24
C GLN A 75 -1.04 6.01 8.78
N ALA A 76 -0.49 5.52 9.89
CA ALA A 76 0.76 6.05 10.46
C ALA A 76 1.94 5.76 9.53
N HIS A 77 2.01 4.55 8.96
CA HIS A 77 3.01 4.19 7.96
C HIS A 77 2.86 5.06 6.70
N ALA A 78 1.63 5.31 6.22
CA ALA A 78 1.39 6.18 5.07
C ALA A 78 1.87 7.62 5.33
N ALA A 79 1.70 8.16 6.55
CA ALA A 79 2.23 9.45 6.94
C ALA A 79 3.76 9.46 6.96
N LEU A 80 4.38 8.44 7.56
CA LEU A 80 5.84 8.30 7.59
C LEU A 80 6.42 8.26 6.17
N ILE A 81 5.86 7.44 5.28
CA ILE A 81 6.34 7.32 3.89
C ILE A 81 6.16 8.64 3.13
N ARG A 82 5.02 9.36 3.28
CA ARG A 82 4.83 10.69 2.72
C ARG A 82 5.97 11.63 3.13
N ASP A 83 6.28 11.68 4.41
CA ASP A 83 7.32 12.57 4.94
C ASP A 83 8.71 12.17 4.43
N LEU A 84 9.02 10.88 4.39
CA LEU A 84 10.27 10.38 3.86
C LEU A 84 10.42 10.66 2.36
N VAL A 85 9.36 10.54 1.57
CA VAL A 85 9.37 10.88 0.14
C VAL A 85 9.64 12.38 -0.02
N ASN A 86 8.91 13.25 0.66
CA ASN A 86 9.08 14.71 0.55
C ASN A 86 10.48 15.17 1.02
N GLN A 87 11.08 14.49 2.00
CA GLN A 87 12.44 14.78 2.47
C GLN A 87 13.52 14.34 1.48
N ASN A 88 13.32 13.24 0.76
CA ASN A 88 14.35 12.63 -0.09
C ASN A 88 14.14 12.88 -1.59
N ALA A 89 12.99 13.36 -2.02
CA ALA A 89 12.70 13.67 -3.41
C ALA A 89 13.49 14.88 -3.93
N LYS A 90 13.67 14.96 -5.24
CA LYS A 90 14.24 16.13 -5.91
C LYS A 90 13.31 17.34 -5.82
N SER A 91 12.01 17.12 -5.91
CA SER A 91 10.99 18.17 -5.69
C SER A 91 11.06 18.67 -4.25
N LYS A 92 10.93 19.99 -4.08
CA LYS A 92 10.83 20.64 -2.77
C LYS A 92 9.40 21.12 -2.46
N ASP A 93 8.47 20.80 -3.34
CA ASP A 93 7.06 21.12 -3.14
C ASP A 93 6.47 20.21 -2.04
N PRO A 94 5.84 20.75 -0.99
CA PRO A 94 5.24 19.96 0.08
C PRO A 94 4.06 19.10 -0.38
N PHE A 95 3.44 19.44 -1.52
CA PHE A 95 2.37 18.67 -2.14
C PHE A 95 2.87 17.64 -3.17
N TYR A 96 4.18 17.47 -3.31
CA TYR A 96 4.74 16.46 -4.21
C TYR A 96 4.26 15.05 -3.84
N CYS A 97 4.34 14.72 -2.56
CA CYS A 97 3.76 13.49 -2.02
C CYS A 97 2.72 13.83 -0.96
N VAL A 98 1.51 13.31 -1.13
CA VAL A 98 0.41 13.51 -0.19
C VAL A 98 -0.13 12.19 0.35
N ARG A 99 -0.72 12.24 1.55
CA ARG A 99 -1.39 11.09 2.13
C ARG A 99 -2.89 11.18 1.88
N VAL A 100 -3.49 10.05 1.48
CA VAL A 100 -4.94 9.91 1.39
C VAL A 100 -5.36 8.59 2.05
N THR A 101 -6.00 8.69 3.20
CA THR A 101 -6.49 7.56 3.98
C THR A 101 -7.95 7.78 4.40
N ALA A 102 -8.59 6.77 4.98
CA ALA A 102 -10.00 6.85 5.38
C ALA A 102 -10.31 7.99 6.37
N ASN A 103 -9.31 8.46 7.14
CA ASN A 103 -9.49 9.46 8.19
C ASN A 103 -9.08 10.88 7.74
N ASP A 104 -8.70 11.08 6.47
CA ASP A 104 -8.26 12.40 5.99
C ASP A 104 -9.45 13.29 5.53
N GLY A 105 -10.70 12.80 5.64
CA GLY A 105 -11.93 13.57 5.44
C GLY A 105 -11.99 14.31 4.09
N GLU A 106 -12.53 15.53 4.10
CA GLU A 106 -12.70 16.37 2.90
C GLU A 106 -11.37 16.75 2.26
N GLU A 107 -10.34 16.98 3.05
CA GLU A 107 -9.01 17.30 2.54
C GLU A 107 -8.41 16.11 1.77
N GLY A 108 -8.56 14.90 2.28
CA GLY A 108 -8.15 13.69 1.57
C GLY A 108 -8.90 13.50 0.25
N GLU A 109 -10.20 13.79 0.22
CA GLU A 109 -11.00 13.73 -1.00
C GLU A 109 -10.61 14.84 -2.02
N ARG A 110 -10.25 16.03 -1.55
CA ARG A 110 -9.73 17.11 -2.38
C ARG A 110 -8.40 16.70 -3.03
N LEU A 111 -7.46 16.23 -2.23
CA LEU A 111 -6.14 15.78 -2.71
C LEU A 111 -6.26 14.60 -3.69
N LEU A 112 -7.21 13.68 -3.44
CA LEU A 112 -7.48 12.58 -4.35
C LEU A 112 -7.98 13.07 -5.71
N ARG A 113 -8.94 14.02 -5.73
CA ARG A 113 -9.43 14.62 -6.98
C ARG A 113 -8.31 15.33 -7.74
N GLU A 114 -7.43 16.07 -7.05
CA GLU A 114 -6.28 16.72 -7.67
C GLU A 114 -5.27 15.72 -8.24
N PHE A 115 -5.03 14.60 -7.54
CA PHE A 115 -4.18 13.53 -8.04
C PHE A 115 -4.77 12.82 -9.28
N GLN A 116 -6.11 12.67 -9.33
CA GLN A 116 -6.80 12.05 -10.45
C GLN A 116 -6.88 12.98 -11.69
N ASP A 117 -6.74 14.28 -11.49
CA ASP A 117 -6.72 15.25 -12.56
C ASP A 117 -5.44 15.08 -13.40
N ASN A 118 -5.61 14.72 -14.67
CA ASN A 118 -4.49 14.47 -15.57
C ASN A 118 -3.77 15.73 -16.03
N GLU A 119 -4.43 16.90 -15.93
CA GLU A 119 -3.83 18.20 -16.27
C GLU A 119 -2.93 18.72 -15.14
N LYS A 120 -3.06 18.17 -13.93
CA LYS A 120 -2.25 18.54 -12.77
C LYS A 120 -1.05 17.62 -12.60
N THR A 121 0.13 18.22 -12.43
CA THR A 121 1.37 17.50 -12.10
C THR A 121 1.48 17.19 -10.61
N LEU A 122 0.85 17.99 -9.76
CA LEU A 122 0.80 17.82 -8.30
C LEU A 122 -0.63 17.48 -7.86
N PRO A 123 -0.78 16.61 -6.87
CA PRO A 123 0.22 15.74 -6.28
C PRO A 123 0.78 14.72 -7.27
N THR A 124 2.10 14.46 -7.22
CA THR A 124 2.74 13.46 -8.08
C THR A 124 2.68 12.07 -7.45
N ILE A 125 2.87 11.99 -6.13
CA ILE A 125 2.86 10.72 -5.39
C ILE A 125 1.75 10.75 -4.35
N LEU A 126 1.06 9.62 -4.22
CA LEU A 126 0.01 9.42 -3.24
C LEU A 126 0.33 8.22 -2.35
N THR A 127 0.38 8.43 -1.02
CA THR A 127 0.50 7.34 -0.06
C THR A 127 -0.85 7.00 0.52
N THR A 128 -1.14 5.70 0.64
CA THR A 128 -2.42 5.21 1.17
C THR A 128 -2.26 3.95 1.98
N SER A 129 -3.27 3.61 2.78
CA SER A 129 -3.36 2.31 3.44
C SER A 129 -4.36 1.39 2.71
N GLN A 130 -5.56 1.24 3.23
CA GLN A 130 -6.58 0.34 2.64
C GLN A 130 -7.61 1.05 1.76
N LYS A 131 -7.81 2.37 1.93
CA LYS A 131 -8.92 3.12 1.30
C LYS A 131 -8.89 3.07 -0.24
N LEU A 132 -7.71 3.05 -0.84
CA LEU A 132 -7.55 3.21 -2.28
C LEU A 132 -7.32 1.90 -3.05
N SER A 133 -7.57 0.75 -2.44
CA SER A 133 -7.70 -0.50 -3.20
C SER A 133 -8.90 -0.43 -4.16
N THR A 134 -9.94 0.36 -3.82
CA THR A 134 -11.10 0.66 -4.67
C THR A 134 -11.26 2.17 -4.89
N GLY A 135 -11.81 2.59 -6.03
CA GLY A 135 -12.29 3.97 -6.25
C GLY A 135 -11.31 5.02 -6.77
N VAL A 136 -10.03 4.72 -7.02
CA VAL A 136 -9.11 5.67 -7.67
C VAL A 136 -9.19 5.54 -9.19
N ASP A 137 -9.60 6.60 -9.86
CA ASP A 137 -9.63 6.68 -11.32
C ASP A 137 -8.54 7.63 -11.87
N ALA A 138 -7.29 7.39 -11.50
CA ALA A 138 -6.17 8.11 -12.09
C ALA A 138 -5.57 7.26 -13.22
N ARG A 139 -5.84 7.66 -14.48
CA ARG A 139 -5.40 6.90 -15.67
C ARG A 139 -3.89 6.98 -15.87
N ASN A 140 -3.27 8.09 -15.52
CA ASN A 140 -1.83 8.33 -15.71
C ASN A 140 -0.95 7.81 -14.56
N ILE A 141 -1.39 6.77 -13.84
CA ILE A 141 -0.51 6.10 -12.87
C ILE A 141 0.52 5.28 -13.63
N ARG A 142 1.80 5.57 -13.41
CA ARG A 142 2.94 4.90 -14.04
C ARG A 142 3.74 4.06 -13.06
N ASN A 143 3.56 4.27 -11.76
CA ASN A 143 4.29 3.56 -10.73
C ASN A 143 3.35 3.13 -9.60
N ILE A 144 3.44 1.86 -9.20
CA ILE A 144 2.76 1.28 -8.05
C ILE A 144 3.82 0.75 -7.11
N VAL A 145 3.79 1.15 -5.84
CA VAL A 145 4.77 0.73 -4.84
C VAL A 145 4.08 -0.04 -3.74
N LEU A 146 4.53 -1.26 -3.48
CA LEU A 146 3.98 -2.16 -2.48
C LEU A 146 4.93 -2.21 -1.27
N LEU A 147 4.51 -1.56 -0.17
CA LEU A 147 5.22 -1.53 1.12
C LEU A 147 4.43 -2.25 2.22
N ARG A 148 3.41 -3.01 1.88
CA ARG A 148 2.65 -3.87 2.77
C ARG A 148 2.32 -5.20 2.10
N PRO A 149 2.24 -6.30 2.87
CA PRO A 149 1.77 -7.57 2.33
C PRO A 149 0.39 -7.43 1.68
N VAL A 150 0.22 -8.10 0.55
CA VAL A 150 -1.07 -8.27 -0.13
C VAL A 150 -1.53 -9.69 0.16
N ASN A 151 -2.68 -9.83 0.81
CA ASN A 151 -3.10 -11.10 1.40
C ASN A 151 -4.17 -11.84 0.57
N SER A 152 -4.69 -11.22 -0.48
CA SER A 152 -5.68 -11.87 -1.33
C SER A 152 -5.45 -11.55 -2.81
N MET A 153 -5.81 -12.49 -3.67
CA MET A 153 -5.77 -12.34 -5.12
C MET A 153 -6.67 -11.18 -5.59
N ILE A 154 -7.85 -11.05 -5.00
CA ILE A 154 -8.78 -9.95 -5.34
C ILE A 154 -8.13 -8.60 -5.09
N GLU A 155 -7.53 -8.41 -3.91
CA GLU A 155 -6.82 -7.17 -3.58
C GLU A 155 -5.65 -6.93 -4.54
N PHE A 156 -4.88 -7.98 -4.85
CA PHE A 156 -3.76 -7.90 -5.78
C PHE A 156 -4.21 -7.45 -7.17
N LYS A 157 -5.24 -8.08 -7.73
CA LYS A 157 -5.83 -7.69 -9.03
C LYS A 157 -6.34 -6.24 -9.01
N GLN A 158 -6.98 -5.81 -7.92
CA GLN A 158 -7.45 -4.42 -7.77
C GLN A 158 -6.28 -3.42 -7.78
N ILE A 159 -5.18 -3.74 -7.11
CA ILE A 159 -3.98 -2.90 -7.09
C ILE A 159 -3.35 -2.83 -8.49
N VAL A 160 -3.11 -3.95 -9.14
CA VAL A 160 -2.55 -4.02 -10.50
C VAL A 160 -3.45 -3.26 -11.48
N GLY A 161 -4.77 -3.43 -11.38
CA GLY A 161 -5.77 -2.75 -12.20
C GLY A 161 -5.73 -1.21 -12.13
N ARG A 162 -5.09 -0.63 -11.11
CA ARG A 162 -4.86 0.83 -11.07
C ARG A 162 -3.83 1.29 -12.10
N GLY A 163 -2.87 0.43 -12.42
CA GLY A 163 -1.84 0.72 -13.41
C GLY A 163 -2.22 0.35 -14.84
N THR A 164 -3.16 -0.57 -15.05
CA THR A 164 -3.48 -1.08 -16.39
C THR A 164 -4.27 -0.13 -17.28
N ARG A 165 -4.80 0.97 -16.75
CA ARG A 165 -5.62 1.92 -17.50
C ARG A 165 -4.81 2.62 -18.58
N LEU A 166 -5.39 2.72 -19.77
CA LEU A 166 -4.77 3.45 -20.89
C LEU A 166 -4.76 4.95 -20.63
N PHE A 167 -3.65 5.55 -21.01
CA PHE A 167 -3.45 6.98 -21.03
C PHE A 167 -2.49 7.35 -22.15
N ASP A 168 -2.68 8.48 -22.80
CA ASP A 168 -1.83 8.93 -23.91
C ASP A 168 -0.37 9.07 -23.46
N GLY A 169 0.55 8.54 -24.26
CA GLY A 169 1.98 8.48 -23.94
C GLY A 169 2.35 7.57 -22.76
N LYS A 170 1.45 6.69 -22.31
CA LYS A 170 1.72 5.66 -21.33
C LYS A 170 1.86 4.30 -22.01
N GLU A 171 3.09 3.91 -22.27
CA GLU A 171 3.42 2.63 -22.92
C GLU A 171 3.33 1.46 -21.93
N PHE A 172 3.77 1.66 -20.69
CA PHE A 172 3.73 0.67 -19.61
C PHE A 172 3.63 1.35 -18.25
N PHE A 173 3.42 0.55 -17.21
CA PHE A 173 3.60 0.97 -15.82
C PHE A 173 4.54 0.01 -15.08
N THR A 174 5.03 0.42 -13.90
CA THR A 174 5.99 -0.35 -13.12
C THR A 174 5.43 -0.63 -11.72
N ILE A 175 5.51 -1.88 -11.29
CA ILE A 175 5.23 -2.29 -9.90
C ILE A 175 6.58 -2.45 -9.18
N TYR A 176 6.77 -1.71 -8.09
CA TYR A 176 7.90 -1.85 -7.18
C TYR A 176 7.46 -2.71 -6.00
N ASP A 177 7.88 -3.96 -6.01
CA ASP A 177 7.46 -4.97 -5.05
C ASP A 177 8.54 -5.19 -3.99
N PHE A 178 8.29 -4.67 -2.78
CA PHE A 178 9.14 -4.83 -1.60
C PHE A 178 8.66 -5.93 -0.64
N VAL A 179 7.58 -6.63 -0.98
CA VAL A 179 6.84 -7.49 -0.05
C VAL A 179 6.53 -8.88 -0.60
N ASP A 180 7.18 -9.26 -1.72
CA ASP A 180 6.95 -10.51 -2.43
C ASP A 180 5.51 -10.72 -2.96
N ALA A 181 4.79 -9.65 -3.22
CA ALA A 181 3.44 -9.72 -3.79
C ALA A 181 3.43 -10.38 -5.17
N TYR A 182 4.56 -10.36 -5.90
CA TYR A 182 4.72 -11.04 -7.20
C TYR A 182 4.37 -12.53 -7.16
N LYS A 183 4.43 -13.17 -5.99
CA LYS A 183 4.05 -14.59 -5.81
C LYS A 183 2.60 -14.85 -6.21
N HIS A 184 1.73 -13.84 -6.14
CA HIS A 184 0.37 -13.93 -6.62
C HIS A 184 0.26 -14.16 -8.13
N PHE A 185 1.26 -13.77 -8.93
CA PHE A 185 1.29 -14.09 -10.36
C PHE A 185 1.46 -15.59 -10.66
N SER A 186 1.96 -16.36 -9.69
CA SER A 186 2.09 -17.82 -9.79
C SER A 186 0.90 -18.56 -9.17
N ASP A 187 -0.09 -17.83 -8.65
CA ASP A 187 -1.30 -18.40 -8.09
C ASP A 187 -2.20 -18.90 -9.24
N PRO A 188 -2.77 -20.12 -9.16
CA PRO A 188 -3.71 -20.63 -10.17
C PRO A 188 -4.94 -19.72 -10.40
N GLU A 189 -5.31 -18.89 -9.42
CA GLU A 189 -6.38 -17.88 -9.57
C GLU A 189 -5.95 -16.66 -10.38
N TRP A 190 -4.66 -16.53 -10.73
CA TRP A 190 -4.16 -15.51 -11.63
C TRP A 190 -4.30 -15.95 -13.08
N ASP A 191 -5.42 -15.60 -13.69
CA ASP A 191 -5.73 -15.91 -15.09
C ASP A 191 -5.56 -14.70 -16.04
N GLY A 192 -5.25 -13.54 -15.46
CA GLY A 192 -5.16 -12.28 -16.21
C GLY A 192 -6.52 -11.67 -16.53
N GLU A 193 -7.62 -12.37 -16.28
CA GLU A 193 -8.97 -11.86 -16.43
C GLU A 193 -9.51 -11.33 -15.09
N PRO A 194 -10.39 -10.31 -15.09
CA PRO A 194 -11.11 -9.91 -13.90
C PRO A 194 -11.90 -11.10 -13.37
N LEU A 195 -11.77 -11.41 -12.08
CA LEU A 195 -12.68 -12.37 -11.46
C LEU A 195 -14.10 -11.86 -11.66
N GLU A 196 -14.98 -12.70 -12.18
CA GLU A 196 -16.40 -12.44 -12.13
C GLU A 196 -16.78 -12.24 -10.67
N GLU A 197 -17.45 -11.13 -10.37
CA GLU A 197 -17.95 -10.89 -9.02
C GLU A 197 -18.79 -12.09 -8.61
N GLU A 198 -18.51 -12.68 -7.44
CA GLU A 198 -19.31 -13.81 -6.96
C GLU A 198 -20.79 -13.40 -6.95
N PRO A 199 -21.69 -14.22 -7.50
CA PRO A 199 -23.10 -13.90 -7.48
C PRO A 199 -23.57 -13.70 -6.04
N CYS A 200 -24.46 -12.76 -5.84
CA CYS A 200 -24.98 -12.40 -4.54
C CYS A 200 -25.44 -13.65 -3.78
N LYS A 201 -24.91 -13.91 -2.60
CA LYS A 201 -25.26 -15.08 -1.76
C LYS A 201 -26.74 -15.16 -1.37
N LYS A 202 -27.53 -14.08 -1.60
CA LYS A 202 -28.97 -14.06 -1.31
C LYS A 202 -29.83 -14.30 -2.54
N CYS A 203 -29.54 -13.66 -3.68
CA CYS A 203 -30.36 -13.79 -4.90
C CYS A 203 -29.69 -14.63 -5.99
N GLY A 204 -28.40 -14.95 -5.87
CA GLY A 204 -27.69 -15.73 -6.89
C GLY A 204 -27.39 -14.94 -8.18
N GLN A 205 -27.65 -13.63 -8.22
CA GLN A 205 -27.48 -12.80 -9.42
C GLN A 205 -26.28 -11.86 -9.32
N ASN A 206 -25.69 -11.52 -10.47
CA ASN A 206 -24.68 -10.50 -10.64
C ASN A 206 -25.01 -9.66 -11.90
N PRO A 207 -25.30 -8.35 -11.76
CA PRO A 207 -25.37 -7.57 -10.52
C PRO A 207 -26.52 -7.99 -9.58
N CYS A 208 -26.32 -7.80 -8.28
CA CYS A 208 -27.29 -8.17 -7.26
C CYS A 208 -28.59 -7.35 -7.40
N GLU A 209 -29.73 -8.01 -7.54
CA GLU A 209 -31.07 -7.40 -7.60
C GLU A 209 -31.82 -7.45 -6.25
N CYS A 210 -31.12 -7.79 -5.15
CA CYS A 210 -31.74 -7.74 -3.83
C CYS A 210 -32.20 -6.31 -3.53
N GLU A 211 -33.45 -6.16 -3.08
CA GLU A 211 -33.89 -4.90 -2.48
C GLU A 211 -32.91 -4.50 -1.37
N TYR A 212 -32.41 -3.27 -1.44
CA TYR A 212 -31.59 -2.69 -0.36
C TYR A 212 -32.40 -2.70 0.93
N VAL A 213 -32.15 -3.67 1.79
CA VAL A 213 -32.67 -3.67 3.14
C VAL A 213 -31.76 -2.73 3.96
N PRO A 214 -32.22 -1.52 4.29
CA PRO A 214 -31.40 -0.61 5.08
C PRO A 214 -31.03 -1.28 6.41
N PRO A 215 -29.80 -1.05 6.92
CA PRO A 215 -29.38 -1.63 8.20
C PRO A 215 -30.41 -1.34 9.28
N LYS A 216 -30.66 -2.32 10.15
CA LYS A 216 -31.60 -2.17 11.25
C LYS A 216 -31.30 -0.90 12.05
N PRO A 217 -32.30 -0.15 12.56
CA PRO A 217 -32.06 1.00 13.43
C PRO A 217 -31.19 0.58 14.61
N CYS A 218 -30.38 1.53 15.09
CA CYS A 218 -29.56 1.30 16.25
C CYS A 218 -30.43 0.81 17.43
N PRO A 219 -30.09 -0.30 18.09
CA PRO A 219 -30.89 -0.82 19.21
C PRO A 219 -30.91 0.10 20.42
N VAL A 220 -30.06 1.14 20.47
CA VAL A 220 -29.96 2.07 21.60
C VAL A 220 -30.69 3.38 21.31
N CYS A 221 -30.50 4.02 20.14
CA CYS A 221 -31.12 5.31 19.81
C CYS A 221 -32.25 5.19 18.77
N SER A 222 -32.48 4.04 18.19
CA SER A 222 -33.48 3.80 17.12
C SER A 222 -33.30 4.65 15.86
N GLU A 223 -32.21 5.45 15.76
CA GLU A 223 -31.92 6.35 14.64
C GLU A 223 -31.10 5.69 13.53
N ARG A 224 -31.20 6.25 12.30
CA ARG A 224 -30.41 5.91 11.11
C ARG A 224 -29.99 7.18 10.35
N PRO A 225 -28.68 7.50 10.28
CA PRO A 225 -27.54 6.82 10.95
C PRO A 225 -27.61 6.94 12.47
N CYS A 226 -26.98 5.98 13.16
CA CYS A 226 -26.91 6.01 14.63
C CYS A 226 -26.25 7.30 15.14
N VAL A 227 -26.94 8.03 16.00
CA VAL A 227 -26.47 9.26 16.65
C VAL A 227 -25.98 9.04 18.09
N CYS A 228 -25.93 7.77 18.55
CA CYS A 228 -25.32 7.46 19.83
C CYS A 228 -23.87 7.97 19.84
N GLU A 229 -23.46 8.65 20.89
CA GLU A 229 -22.04 8.81 21.17
C GLU A 229 -21.39 7.43 21.08
N LYS A 230 -20.32 7.32 20.28
CA LYS A 230 -19.56 6.05 20.15
C LYS A 230 -19.31 5.57 21.55
N GLN A 231 -19.84 4.40 21.93
CA GLN A 231 -19.58 3.83 23.24
C GLN A 231 -18.08 3.95 23.49
N PRO A 232 -17.68 4.47 24.65
CA PRO A 232 -16.27 4.58 24.95
C PRO A 232 -15.64 3.20 24.74
N PRO A 233 -14.48 3.10 24.09
CA PRO A 233 -13.90 1.82 23.70
C PRO A 233 -13.94 0.87 24.89
N GLN A 234 -14.46 -0.33 24.69
CA GLN A 234 -14.56 -1.35 25.74
C GLN A 234 -13.18 -1.56 26.35
N SER A 235 -13.13 -1.89 27.63
CA SER A 235 -11.86 -2.25 28.28
C SER A 235 -11.17 -3.33 27.48
N CYS A 236 -9.85 -3.22 27.33
CA CYS A 236 -9.06 -4.18 26.58
C CYS A 236 -9.28 -5.58 27.15
N GLU A 237 -9.67 -6.53 26.29
CA GLU A 237 -9.90 -7.93 26.69
C GLU A 237 -8.68 -8.60 27.32
N LYS A 238 -7.46 -8.10 27.03
CA LYS A 238 -6.20 -8.65 27.55
C LYS A 238 -5.77 -8.07 28.89
N CYS A 239 -5.93 -6.76 29.11
CA CYS A 239 -5.45 -6.09 30.32
C CYS A 239 -6.56 -5.48 31.16
N GLY A 240 -7.80 -5.47 30.71
CA GLY A 240 -8.96 -4.89 31.43
C GLY A 240 -8.93 -3.37 31.58
N GLN A 241 -7.87 -2.67 31.13
CA GLN A 241 -7.66 -1.25 31.39
C GLN A 241 -8.09 -0.35 30.23
N ARG A 242 -8.41 0.93 30.58
CA ARG A 242 -8.69 2.03 29.67
C ARG A 242 -7.85 3.26 30.08
N PRO A 243 -6.92 3.73 29.20
CA PRO A 243 -6.49 3.15 27.93
C PRO A 243 -5.77 1.81 28.12
N CYS A 244 -5.80 0.98 27.07
CA CYS A 244 -5.10 -0.30 27.05
C CYS A 244 -3.59 -0.09 27.22
N VAL A 245 -2.98 -0.79 28.19
CA VAL A 245 -1.54 -0.80 28.45
C VAL A 245 -0.83 -2.01 27.81
N CYS A 246 -1.56 -2.78 26.98
CA CYS A 246 -0.97 -3.89 26.26
C CYS A 246 0.10 -3.39 25.28
N LYS A 247 1.01 -4.31 24.93
CA LYS A 247 2.22 -4.07 24.13
C LYS A 247 2.08 -2.93 23.11
N LYS A 248 2.77 -1.84 23.35
CA LYS A 248 2.96 -0.77 22.39
C LYS A 248 3.80 -1.28 21.22
N LYS A 249 3.63 -0.66 20.06
CA LYS A 249 4.49 -0.89 18.91
C LYS A 249 5.94 -0.61 19.28
N VAL A 250 6.84 -1.56 19.03
CA VAL A 250 8.26 -1.40 19.30
C VAL A 250 8.89 -0.51 18.24
N LYS A 251 9.63 0.51 18.65
CA LYS A 251 10.40 1.36 17.75
C LYS A 251 11.88 1.10 17.97
N ILE A 252 12.57 0.72 16.91
CA ILE A 252 13.99 0.43 16.90
C ILE A 252 14.71 1.47 16.06
N LYS A 253 15.81 1.96 16.60
CA LYS A 253 16.82 2.74 15.87
C LYS A 253 18.04 1.85 15.65
N LEU A 254 18.42 1.67 14.39
CA LEU A 254 19.60 0.91 14.05
C LEU A 254 20.88 1.62 14.55
N LYS A 255 21.91 0.87 14.88
CA LYS A 255 23.24 1.38 15.23
C LYS A 255 23.73 2.36 14.14
N ASN A 256 24.37 3.44 14.55
CA ASN A 256 24.92 4.45 13.64
C ASN A 256 25.78 3.81 12.54
N GLY A 257 25.40 4.07 11.29
CA GLY A 257 26.07 3.53 10.11
C GLY A 257 25.49 2.20 9.59
N LYS A 258 24.72 1.44 10.38
CA LYS A 258 24.10 0.16 9.96
C LYS A 258 23.09 0.36 8.81
N GLU A 259 22.46 1.52 8.71
CA GLU A 259 21.63 1.91 7.58
C GLU A 259 22.37 1.92 6.24
N ARG A 260 23.69 2.22 6.26
CA ARG A 260 24.56 2.18 5.07
C ARG A 260 24.89 0.76 4.63
N GLU A 261 24.77 -0.21 5.55
CA GLU A 261 24.98 -1.62 5.30
C GLU A 261 23.74 -2.31 4.73
N ILE A 262 22.59 -1.61 4.67
CA ILE A 262 21.37 -2.15 4.06
C ILE A 262 21.62 -2.28 2.55
N LYS A 263 21.94 -3.49 2.13
CA LYS A 263 22.09 -3.87 0.72
C LYS A 263 20.74 -4.19 0.13
N HIS A 264 20.64 -4.06 -1.19
CA HIS A 264 19.43 -4.46 -1.91
C HIS A 264 19.79 -5.13 -3.23
N MET A 265 18.85 -5.91 -3.74
CA MET A 265 18.89 -6.55 -5.05
C MET A 265 17.57 -6.28 -5.76
N ILE A 266 17.62 -5.95 -7.03
CA ILE A 266 16.46 -5.73 -7.88
C ILE A 266 16.46 -6.77 -8.99
N SER A 267 15.35 -7.47 -9.15
CA SER A 267 15.10 -8.31 -10.33
C SER A 267 13.86 -7.80 -11.06
N THR A 268 13.92 -7.77 -12.38
CA THR A 268 12.83 -7.25 -13.21
C THR A 268 12.20 -8.39 -14.01
N SER A 269 10.89 -8.46 -14.02
CA SER A 269 10.08 -9.31 -14.90
C SER A 269 9.11 -8.46 -15.72
N PHE A 270 8.72 -8.98 -16.89
CA PHE A 270 7.89 -8.27 -17.86
C PHE A 270 6.58 -9.03 -18.04
N TRP A 271 5.50 -8.30 -18.22
CA TRP A 271 4.15 -8.83 -18.26
C TRP A 271 3.36 -8.16 -19.36
N SER A 272 2.59 -8.94 -20.12
CA SER A 272 1.65 -8.42 -21.11
C SER A 272 0.51 -7.66 -20.43
N ALA A 273 -0.28 -6.98 -21.23
CA ALA A 273 -1.49 -6.30 -20.75
C ALA A 273 -2.50 -7.26 -20.10
N GLU A 274 -2.54 -8.51 -20.56
CA GLU A 274 -3.41 -9.57 -20.05
C GLU A 274 -2.84 -10.26 -18.80
N GLY A 275 -1.68 -9.80 -18.30
CA GLY A 275 -1.06 -10.37 -17.09
C GLY A 275 -0.32 -11.69 -17.31
N LYS A 276 0.15 -11.96 -18.52
CA LYS A 276 0.99 -13.12 -18.83
C LYS A 276 2.48 -12.72 -18.80
N PRO A 277 3.36 -13.57 -18.26
CA PRO A 277 4.80 -13.32 -18.32
C PRO A 277 5.29 -13.38 -19.75
N ILE A 278 6.11 -12.41 -20.15
CA ILE A 278 6.70 -12.29 -21.47
C ILE A 278 8.20 -12.02 -21.38
N SER A 279 8.93 -12.26 -22.48
CA SER A 279 10.34 -11.92 -22.56
C SER A 279 10.54 -10.39 -22.61
N ALA A 280 11.77 -9.94 -22.31
CA ALA A 280 12.12 -8.53 -22.45
C ALA A 280 12.01 -8.06 -23.91
N GLU A 281 12.34 -8.94 -24.86
CA GLU A 281 12.26 -8.66 -26.29
C GLU A 281 10.81 -8.49 -26.74
N GLU A 282 9.93 -9.42 -26.36
CA GLU A 282 8.49 -9.31 -26.63
C GLU A 282 7.88 -8.06 -26.01
N PHE A 283 8.31 -7.72 -24.78
CA PHE A 283 7.86 -6.52 -24.11
C PHE A 283 8.22 -5.25 -24.91
N LEU A 284 9.47 -5.16 -25.39
CA LEU A 284 9.94 -4.03 -26.19
C LEU A 284 9.25 -3.93 -27.56
N ASN A 285 8.91 -5.07 -28.15
CA ASN A 285 8.21 -5.10 -29.44
C ASN A 285 6.74 -4.72 -29.33
N ASN A 286 6.17 -4.75 -28.12
CA ASN A 286 4.76 -4.40 -27.83
C ASN A 286 4.57 -2.95 -27.33
N LEU A 287 5.65 -2.18 -27.20
CA LEU A 287 5.62 -0.74 -26.87
C LEU A 287 5.45 0.11 -28.12
#